data_87cd57141fe800629da9d28e0cf0f727
#
_entry.id   87cd57141fe800629da9d28e0cf0f727
#
_cell.length_a   1.000
_cell.length_b   1.000
_cell.length_c   1.000
_cell.angle_alpha   90.00
_cell.angle_beta   90.00
_cell.angle_gamma   90.00
#
_symmetry.space_group_name_H-M   'P 1'
#
loop_
_entity.id
_entity.type
_entity.pdbx_description
1 polymer ?
#
loop_
_entity_poly.entity_id
_entity_poly.type
_entity_poly.pdbx_seq_one_letter_code
_entity_poly.pdbx_strand_id
1 'polypeptide(L)'
;MERNAERDLEILTAIGEGRPLSQRALAQRLGVALGLTNLLLKRLARKGSIKIVEFPKKPAARKRLRYLLTAKGIAEKGRLTYEHMAYSIHVYRRSRHTLRDSLSQLASAGVKRIVLYGTGEPAELAYLTLKEFGLEPVGVFAREANGHFLGFPVRAIGEIV
;
A
#
# COMPACT_ATOMS: atom_id res chain seq x y z
N MET A 1 -4.99 8.54 -5.53
CA MET A 1 -5.05 9.49 -4.38
C MET A 1 -3.84 10.42 -4.43
N GLU A 2 -3.95 11.67 -3.98
CA GLU A 2 -2.79 12.57 -3.93
C GLU A 2 -1.77 12.10 -2.88
N ARG A 3 -0.49 12.18 -3.20
CA ARG A 3 0.62 11.76 -2.31
C ARG A 3 0.59 12.41 -0.92
N ASN A 4 0.07 13.64 -0.84
CA ASN A 4 -0.08 14.34 0.44
C ASN A 4 -1.20 13.76 1.30
N ALA A 5 -2.31 13.35 0.69
CA ALA A 5 -3.44 12.73 1.39
C ALA A 5 -3.06 11.35 1.96
N GLU A 6 -2.27 10.57 1.22
CA GLU A 6 -1.72 9.28 1.70
C GLU A 6 -0.84 9.47 2.93
N ARG A 7 0.09 10.43 2.88
CA ARG A 7 0.95 10.73 4.01
C ARG A 7 0.18 11.25 5.22
N ASP A 8 -0.83 12.09 5.00
CA ASP A 8 -1.69 12.58 6.08
C ASP A 8 -2.45 11.41 6.73
N LEU A 9 -3.02 10.50 5.94
CA LEU A 9 -3.70 9.30 6.42
C LEU A 9 -2.75 8.43 7.26
N GLU A 10 -1.54 8.19 6.77
CA GLU A 10 -0.57 7.35 7.46
C GLU A 10 -0.12 7.96 8.79
N ILE A 11 0.11 9.29 8.84
CA ILE A 11 0.43 10.01 10.07
C ILE A 11 -0.71 9.93 11.07
N LEU A 12 -1.94 10.21 10.64
CA LEU A 12 -3.12 10.15 11.50
C LEU A 12 -3.37 8.73 12.01
N THR A 13 -3.10 7.71 11.19
CA THR A 13 -3.19 6.31 11.59
C THR A 13 -2.15 5.95 12.63
N ALA A 14 -0.89 6.30 12.41
CA ALA A 14 0.19 6.03 13.35
C ALA A 14 -0.03 6.71 14.72
N ILE A 15 -0.55 7.95 14.71
CA ILE A 15 -0.89 8.65 15.96
C ILE A 15 -2.09 7.99 16.64
N GLY A 16 -3.09 7.53 15.87
CA GLY A 16 -4.29 6.87 16.38
C GLY A 16 -4.03 5.51 17.02
N GLU A 17 -2.91 4.84 16.72
CA GLU A 17 -2.48 3.60 17.38
C GLU A 17 -2.16 3.80 18.87
N GLY A 18 -2.03 5.03 19.34
CA GLY A 18 -1.82 5.36 20.74
C GLY A 18 -0.43 5.00 21.29
N ARG A 19 0.45 4.44 20.47
CA ARG A 19 1.81 4.06 20.86
C ARG A 19 2.73 5.30 20.91
N PRO A 20 3.77 5.30 21.78
CA PRO A 20 4.77 6.36 21.77
C PRO A 20 5.44 6.45 20.40
N LEU A 21 5.23 7.56 19.71
CA LEU A 21 5.71 7.77 18.35
C LEU A 21 6.77 8.88 18.33
N SER A 22 8.00 8.56 17.96
CA SER A 22 9.04 9.54 17.71
C SER A 22 8.97 10.07 16.28
N GLN A 23 9.41 11.31 16.05
CA GLN A 23 9.49 11.87 14.69
C GLN A 23 10.37 11.03 13.76
N ARG A 24 11.44 10.42 14.30
CA ARG A 24 12.34 9.56 13.53
C ARG A 24 11.65 8.24 13.12
N ALA A 25 10.93 7.60 14.05
CA ALA A 25 10.15 6.40 13.74
C ALA A 25 9.06 6.67 12.70
N LEU A 26 8.40 7.84 12.80
CA LEU A 26 7.42 8.26 11.82
C LEU A 26 8.05 8.54 10.45
N ALA A 27 9.23 9.17 10.40
CA ALA A 27 9.97 9.41 9.17
C ALA A 27 10.35 8.10 8.46
N GLN A 28 10.81 7.11 9.23
CA GLN A 28 11.09 5.76 8.72
C GLN A 28 9.84 5.07 8.16
N ARG A 29 8.72 5.14 8.90
CA ARG A 29 7.45 4.55 8.47
C ARG A 29 6.92 5.19 7.18
N LEU A 30 7.06 6.50 7.03
CA LEU A 30 6.65 7.26 5.84
C LEU A 30 7.63 7.15 4.66
N GLY A 31 8.83 6.59 4.87
CA GLY A 31 9.88 6.55 3.85
C GLY A 31 10.36 7.95 3.43
N VAL A 32 10.35 8.95 4.34
CA VAL A 32 10.71 10.33 4.02
C VAL A 32 11.73 10.92 5.01
N ALA A 33 12.37 12.01 4.61
CA ALA A 33 13.31 12.72 5.47
C ALA A 33 12.63 13.31 6.74
N LEU A 34 13.35 13.35 7.84
CA LEU A 34 12.88 13.88 9.13
C LEU A 34 12.36 15.32 9.02
N GLY A 35 13.03 16.16 8.22
CA GLY A 35 12.60 17.54 7.96
C GLY A 35 11.20 17.61 7.35
N LEU A 36 10.91 16.76 6.36
CA LEU A 36 9.58 16.70 5.74
C LEU A 36 8.54 16.19 6.74
N THR A 37 8.88 15.18 7.54
CA THR A 37 7.99 14.67 8.60
C THR A 37 7.60 15.79 9.57
N ASN A 38 8.55 16.62 9.98
CA ASN A 38 8.29 17.77 10.84
C ASN A 38 7.37 18.80 10.20
N LEU A 39 7.54 19.08 8.91
CA LEU A 39 6.66 19.99 8.17
C LEU A 39 5.23 19.43 8.09
N LEU A 40 5.07 18.13 7.83
CA LEU A 40 3.77 17.46 7.78
C LEU A 40 3.07 17.51 9.15
N LEU A 41 3.77 17.20 10.23
CA LEU A 41 3.24 17.28 11.59
C LEU A 41 2.82 18.70 11.97
N LYS A 42 3.64 19.71 11.66
CA LYS A 42 3.29 21.13 11.88
C LYS A 42 2.06 21.54 11.08
N ARG A 43 1.95 21.06 9.84
CA ARG A 43 0.77 21.30 8.98
C ARG A 43 -0.50 20.71 9.58
N LEU A 44 -0.47 19.45 10.01
CA LEU A 44 -1.61 18.77 10.65
C LEU A 44 -2.00 19.43 11.98
N ALA A 45 -1.02 19.90 12.76
CA ALA A 45 -1.27 20.65 13.98
C ALA A 45 -1.94 22.00 13.68
N ARG A 46 -1.48 22.74 12.67
CA ARG A 46 -2.11 24.00 12.23
C ARG A 46 -3.53 23.79 11.70
N LYS A 47 -3.78 22.66 10.99
CA LYS A 47 -5.13 22.28 10.58
C LYS A 47 -6.04 21.90 11.77
N GLY A 48 -5.47 21.70 12.95
CA GLY A 48 -6.19 21.25 14.13
C GLY A 48 -6.53 19.77 14.15
N SER A 49 -5.93 18.98 13.25
CA SER A 49 -6.15 17.51 13.19
C SER A 49 -5.38 16.76 14.28
N ILE A 50 -4.24 17.31 14.71
CA ILE A 50 -3.46 16.75 15.83
C ILE A 50 -3.14 17.82 16.85
N LYS A 51 -2.93 17.39 18.10
CA LYS A 51 -2.40 18.23 19.19
C LYS A 51 -1.02 17.72 19.55
N ILE A 52 -0.06 18.64 19.65
CA ILE A 52 1.30 18.35 20.11
C ILE A 52 1.37 18.72 21.58
N VAL A 53 1.66 17.74 22.44
CA VAL A 53 1.79 17.92 23.89
C VAL A 53 3.24 17.70 24.27
N GLU A 54 3.80 18.70 24.95
CA GLU A 54 5.12 18.59 25.55
C GLU A 54 4.97 18.10 26.99
N PHE A 55 5.70 17.05 27.35
CA PHE A 55 5.78 16.63 28.75
C PHE A 55 7.02 17.25 29.39
N PRO A 56 6.86 17.99 30.49
CA PRO A 56 7.99 18.46 31.27
C PRO A 56 8.75 17.24 31.81
N LYS A 57 10.01 17.17 31.57
CA LYS A 57 10.90 16.16 32.15
C LYS A 57 11.77 16.77 33.22
N LYS A 58 12.25 15.88 34.14
CA LYS A 58 13.30 16.22 35.11
C LYS A 58 14.43 17.00 34.42
N PRO A 59 15.10 17.96 35.11
CA PRO A 59 15.96 18.99 34.50
C PRO A 59 17.05 18.52 33.52
N ALA A 60 17.39 17.22 33.52
CA ALA A 60 18.48 16.66 32.69
C ALA A 60 18.00 15.81 31.47
N ALA A 61 16.71 15.74 31.17
CA ALA A 61 16.20 14.85 30.13
C ALA A 61 15.61 15.59 28.92
N ARG A 62 15.89 15.10 27.69
CA ARG A 62 15.34 15.63 26.43
C ARG A 62 13.81 15.69 26.47
N LYS A 63 13.21 16.79 26.01
CA LYS A 63 11.76 16.99 25.85
C LYS A 63 11.15 15.82 25.04
N ARG A 64 10.12 15.18 25.58
CA ARG A 64 9.33 14.20 24.83
C ARG A 64 8.09 14.89 24.29
N LEU A 65 7.96 14.88 22.95
CA LEU A 65 6.73 15.30 22.29
C LEU A 65 5.78 14.10 22.19
N ARG A 66 4.51 14.33 22.46
CA ARG A 66 3.44 13.37 22.23
C ARG A 66 2.43 13.99 21.28
N TYR A 67 2.02 13.19 20.30
CA TYR A 67 1.01 13.57 19.33
C TYR A 67 -0.30 12.91 19.72
N LEU A 68 -1.39 13.67 19.65
CA LEU A 68 -2.75 13.19 19.96
C LEU A 68 -3.67 13.59 18.82
N LEU A 69 -4.57 12.68 18.42
CA LEU A 69 -5.65 13.02 17.51
C LEU A 69 -6.66 13.93 18.24
N THR A 70 -7.15 14.93 17.54
CA THR A 70 -8.32 15.70 17.94
C THR A 70 -9.59 15.06 17.36
N ALA A 71 -10.79 15.49 17.78
CA ALA A 71 -12.03 15.07 17.15
C ALA A 71 -12.04 15.34 15.65
N LYS A 72 -11.49 16.50 15.23
CA LYS A 72 -11.29 16.84 13.81
C LYS A 72 -10.32 15.87 13.13
N GLY A 73 -9.25 15.46 13.82
CA GLY A 73 -8.28 14.49 13.29
C GLY A 73 -8.87 13.09 13.10
N ILE A 74 -9.77 12.68 14.00
CA ILE A 74 -10.50 11.41 13.86
C ILE A 74 -11.43 11.46 12.65
N ALA A 75 -12.19 12.54 12.48
CA ALA A 75 -13.07 12.74 11.33
C ALA A 75 -12.27 12.77 10.02
N GLU A 76 -11.15 13.49 9.98
CA GLU A 76 -10.27 13.59 8.80
C GLU A 76 -9.64 12.24 8.46
N LYS A 77 -9.19 11.46 9.47
CA LYS A 77 -8.72 10.09 9.27
C LYS A 77 -9.79 9.22 8.62
N GLY A 78 -11.05 9.27 9.11
CA GLY A 78 -12.18 8.53 8.55
C GLY A 78 -12.43 8.90 7.08
N ARG A 79 -12.46 10.20 6.77
CA ARG A 79 -12.62 10.71 5.39
C ARG A 79 -11.52 10.19 4.47
N LEU A 80 -10.25 10.34 4.87
CA LEU A 80 -9.11 9.89 4.08
C LEU A 80 -9.07 8.37 3.91
N THR A 81 -9.46 7.61 4.94
CA THR A 81 -9.59 6.14 4.84
C THR A 81 -10.61 5.76 3.79
N TYR A 82 -11.79 6.39 3.81
CA TYR A 82 -12.83 6.13 2.81
C TYR A 82 -12.36 6.47 1.39
N GLU A 83 -11.73 7.62 1.20
CA GLU A 83 -11.17 8.03 -0.10
C GLU A 83 -10.09 7.06 -0.61
N HIS A 84 -9.22 6.59 0.30
CA HIS A 84 -8.21 5.59 -0.03
C HIS A 84 -8.82 4.27 -0.47
N MET A 85 -9.83 3.78 0.26
CA MET A 85 -10.56 2.57 -0.12
C MET A 85 -11.27 2.71 -1.47
N ALA A 86 -11.98 3.83 -1.68
CA ALA A 86 -12.67 4.10 -2.94
C ALA A 86 -11.70 4.13 -4.13
N TYR A 87 -10.53 4.78 -3.95
CA TYR A 87 -9.47 4.81 -4.94
C TYR A 87 -8.90 3.42 -5.22
N SER A 88 -8.61 2.63 -4.20
CA SER A 88 -8.08 1.27 -4.32
C SER A 88 -9.06 0.36 -5.08
N ILE A 89 -10.36 0.44 -4.77
CA ILE A 89 -11.40 -0.31 -5.48
C ILE A 89 -11.49 0.13 -6.95
N HIS A 90 -11.37 1.43 -7.21
CA HIS A 90 -11.38 1.95 -8.59
C HIS A 90 -10.19 1.41 -9.40
N VAL A 91 -8.98 1.45 -8.83
CA VAL A 91 -7.77 0.91 -9.46
C VAL A 91 -7.92 -0.59 -9.72
N TYR A 92 -8.39 -1.34 -8.72
CA TYR A 92 -8.64 -2.79 -8.86
C TYR A 92 -9.61 -3.09 -10.02
N ARG A 93 -10.76 -2.40 -10.07
CA ARG A 93 -11.76 -2.58 -11.14
C ARG A 93 -11.17 -2.28 -12.51
N ARG A 94 -10.42 -1.21 -12.63
CA ARG A 94 -9.76 -0.83 -13.89
C ARG A 94 -8.73 -1.87 -14.32
N SER A 95 -7.87 -2.33 -13.40
CA SER A 95 -6.88 -3.37 -13.68
C SER A 95 -7.54 -4.67 -14.12
N ARG A 96 -8.61 -5.08 -13.43
CA ARG A 96 -9.38 -6.27 -13.82
C ARG A 96 -10.01 -6.13 -15.19
N HIS A 97 -10.56 -4.97 -15.53
CA HIS A 97 -11.13 -4.72 -16.86
C HIS A 97 -10.05 -4.87 -17.95
N THR A 98 -8.91 -4.20 -17.79
CA THR A 98 -7.78 -4.30 -18.73
C THR A 98 -7.29 -5.74 -18.90
N LEU A 99 -7.19 -6.50 -17.80
CA LEU A 99 -6.84 -7.93 -17.86
C LEU A 99 -7.87 -8.74 -18.64
N ARG A 100 -9.16 -8.54 -18.36
CA ARG A 100 -10.24 -9.25 -19.09
C ARG A 100 -10.18 -8.99 -20.58
N ASP A 101 -9.98 -7.74 -21.00
CA ASP A 101 -9.88 -7.39 -22.42
C ASP A 101 -8.68 -8.09 -23.07
N SER A 102 -7.52 -8.04 -22.43
CA SER A 102 -6.31 -8.71 -22.95
C SER A 102 -6.46 -10.23 -23.00
N LEU A 103 -7.00 -10.85 -21.94
CA LEU A 103 -7.15 -12.30 -21.87
C LEU A 103 -8.24 -12.81 -22.81
N SER A 104 -9.33 -12.05 -23.04
CA SER A 104 -10.35 -12.40 -24.01
C SER A 104 -9.79 -12.43 -25.43
N GLN A 105 -8.90 -11.49 -25.79
CA GLN A 105 -8.22 -11.47 -27.08
C GLN A 105 -7.33 -12.72 -27.27
N LEU A 106 -6.57 -13.11 -26.23
CA LEU A 106 -5.75 -14.32 -26.29
C LEU A 106 -6.59 -15.58 -26.46
N ALA A 107 -7.70 -15.70 -25.71
CA ALA A 107 -8.62 -16.83 -25.84
C ALA A 107 -9.25 -16.88 -27.24
N SER A 108 -9.67 -15.74 -27.80
CA SER A 108 -10.21 -15.64 -29.16
C SER A 108 -9.18 -15.98 -30.23
N ALA A 109 -7.89 -15.75 -29.98
CA ALA A 109 -6.79 -16.15 -30.85
C ALA A 109 -6.42 -17.65 -30.72
N GLY A 110 -7.18 -18.43 -29.93
CA GLY A 110 -6.96 -19.87 -29.75
C GLY A 110 -5.89 -20.25 -28.73
N VAL A 111 -5.35 -19.28 -27.98
CA VAL A 111 -4.43 -19.56 -26.88
C VAL A 111 -5.18 -20.31 -25.78
N LYS A 112 -4.62 -21.40 -25.26
CA LYS A 112 -5.17 -22.15 -24.14
C LYS A 112 -4.27 -22.20 -22.93
N ARG A 113 -2.97 -22.14 -23.14
CA ARG A 113 -1.95 -22.29 -22.09
C ARG A 113 -1.17 -21.00 -21.91
N ILE A 114 -1.02 -20.57 -20.69
CA ILE A 114 -0.36 -19.29 -20.33
C ILE A 114 0.67 -19.51 -19.22
N VAL A 115 1.77 -18.80 -19.30
CA VAL A 115 2.74 -18.66 -18.22
C VAL A 115 2.51 -17.33 -17.51
N LEU A 116 2.61 -17.33 -16.19
CA LEU A 116 2.60 -16.10 -15.39
C LEU A 116 4.04 -15.66 -15.09
N TYR A 117 4.32 -14.38 -15.25
CA TYR A 117 5.57 -13.78 -14.84
C TYR A 117 5.36 -12.83 -13.66
N GLY A 118 5.94 -13.20 -12.51
CA GLY A 118 5.82 -12.47 -11.24
C GLY A 118 4.96 -13.21 -10.22
N THR A 119 5.11 -12.81 -8.95
CA THR A 119 4.49 -13.47 -7.79
C THR A 119 3.74 -12.50 -6.86
N GLY A 120 3.40 -11.31 -7.33
CA GLY A 120 2.69 -10.31 -6.56
C GLY A 120 1.18 -10.29 -6.83
N GLU A 121 0.47 -9.38 -6.17
CA GLU A 121 -0.98 -9.16 -6.33
C GLU A 121 -1.45 -9.08 -7.81
N PRO A 122 -0.70 -8.45 -8.75
CA PRO A 122 -1.09 -8.45 -10.16
C PRO A 122 -1.13 -9.87 -10.77
N ALA A 123 -0.23 -10.76 -10.36
CA ALA A 123 -0.21 -12.15 -10.84
C ALA A 123 -1.37 -12.96 -10.24
N GLU A 124 -1.75 -12.72 -8.98
CA GLU A 124 -2.95 -13.32 -8.37
C GLU A 124 -4.21 -12.88 -9.11
N LEU A 125 -4.34 -11.59 -9.40
CA LEU A 125 -5.48 -11.07 -10.14
C LEU A 125 -5.54 -11.65 -11.56
N ALA A 126 -4.40 -11.77 -12.24
CA ALA A 126 -4.32 -12.42 -13.54
C ALA A 126 -4.76 -13.89 -13.46
N TYR A 127 -4.24 -14.64 -12.49
CA TYR A 127 -4.59 -16.06 -12.28
C TYR A 127 -6.09 -16.26 -12.07
N LEU A 128 -6.72 -15.44 -11.24
CA LEU A 128 -8.16 -15.50 -11.01
C LEU A 128 -8.95 -15.18 -12.29
N THR A 129 -8.46 -14.23 -13.09
CA THR A 129 -9.13 -13.79 -14.30
C THR A 129 -8.95 -14.77 -15.47
N LEU A 130 -7.82 -15.48 -15.58
CA LEU A 130 -7.55 -16.50 -16.60
C LEU A 130 -8.65 -17.56 -16.66
N LYS A 131 -9.10 -18.00 -15.49
CA LYS A 131 -10.11 -19.07 -15.38
C LYS A 131 -11.45 -18.68 -15.99
N GLU A 132 -11.77 -17.39 -16.03
CA GLU A 132 -13.01 -16.88 -16.64
C GLU A 132 -13.03 -17.10 -18.16
N PHE A 133 -11.86 -17.25 -18.78
CA PHE A 133 -11.69 -17.41 -20.23
C PHE A 133 -11.24 -18.82 -20.65
N GLY A 134 -11.22 -19.78 -19.71
CA GLY A 134 -10.77 -21.14 -20.00
C GLY A 134 -9.28 -21.23 -20.33
N LEU A 135 -8.48 -20.26 -19.87
CA LEU A 135 -7.04 -20.24 -20.04
C LEU A 135 -6.38 -20.99 -18.88
N GLU A 136 -5.46 -21.92 -19.20
CA GLU A 136 -4.75 -22.72 -18.20
C GLU A 136 -3.38 -22.14 -17.88
N PRO A 137 -3.11 -21.75 -16.63
CA PRO A 137 -1.76 -21.42 -16.21
C PRO A 137 -0.92 -22.71 -16.12
N VAL A 138 0.17 -22.77 -16.88
CA VAL A 138 1.05 -23.94 -16.93
C VAL A 138 2.36 -23.78 -16.18
N GLY A 139 2.61 -22.59 -15.65
CA GLY A 139 3.78 -22.31 -14.83
C GLY A 139 3.84 -20.86 -14.36
N VAL A 140 4.63 -20.67 -13.32
CA VAL A 140 4.94 -19.35 -12.78
C VAL A 140 6.43 -19.12 -12.85
N PHE A 141 6.83 -18.00 -13.40
CA PHE A 141 8.22 -17.59 -13.56
C PHE A 141 8.48 -16.26 -12.88
N ALA A 142 9.68 -16.08 -12.37
CA ALA A 142 10.16 -14.83 -11.81
C ALA A 142 11.60 -14.60 -12.26
N ARG A 143 12.16 -13.47 -11.87
CA ARG A 143 13.57 -13.17 -12.15
C ARG A 143 14.50 -14.24 -11.54
N GLU A 144 14.15 -14.69 -10.33
CA GLU A 144 14.86 -15.73 -9.59
C GLU A 144 13.84 -16.79 -9.15
N ALA A 145 14.26 -18.05 -9.17
CA ALA A 145 13.45 -19.15 -8.65
C ALA A 145 13.32 -19.02 -7.12
N ASN A 146 12.09 -18.97 -6.61
CA ASN A 146 11.85 -18.85 -5.16
C ASN A 146 10.49 -19.42 -4.75
N GLY A 147 10.51 -20.54 -4.03
CA GLY A 147 9.33 -21.10 -3.37
C GLY A 147 8.20 -21.52 -4.31
N HIS A 148 6.97 -21.35 -3.81
CA HIS A 148 5.74 -21.69 -4.53
C HIS A 148 4.80 -20.48 -4.55
N PHE A 149 4.06 -20.34 -5.63
CA PHE A 149 3.04 -19.32 -5.81
C PHE A 149 1.81 -19.90 -6.51
N LEU A 150 0.64 -19.76 -5.91
CA LEU A 150 -0.64 -20.28 -6.43
C LEU A 150 -0.63 -21.81 -6.73
N GLY A 151 0.15 -22.57 -5.96
CA GLY A 151 0.31 -24.01 -6.14
C GLY A 151 1.35 -24.44 -7.19
N PHE A 152 2.01 -23.48 -7.84
CA PHE A 152 3.08 -23.73 -8.81
C PHE A 152 4.46 -23.47 -8.19
N PRO A 153 5.49 -24.28 -8.52
CA PRO A 153 6.85 -23.90 -8.22
C PRO A 153 7.23 -22.66 -9.04
N VAL A 154 7.86 -21.67 -8.40
CA VAL A 154 8.36 -20.47 -9.08
C VAL A 154 9.71 -20.80 -9.70
N ARG A 155 9.81 -20.72 -11.02
CA ARG A 155 11.02 -20.98 -11.81
C ARG A 155 11.70 -19.70 -12.23
N ALA A 156 13.00 -19.77 -12.50
CA ALA A 156 13.70 -18.63 -13.08
C ALA A 156 13.29 -18.42 -14.54
N ILE A 157 13.21 -17.15 -14.98
CA ILE A 157 12.81 -16.82 -16.36
C ILE A 157 13.72 -17.47 -17.41
N GLY A 158 15.00 -17.69 -17.09
CA GLY A 158 15.96 -18.37 -17.96
C GLY A 158 15.70 -19.87 -18.20
N GLU A 159 14.75 -20.47 -17.48
CA GLU A 159 14.35 -21.87 -17.64
C GLU A 159 13.15 -22.05 -18.60
N ILE A 160 12.68 -20.97 -19.20
CA ILE A 160 11.66 -21.06 -20.27
C ILE A 160 12.35 -21.59 -21.54
N VAL A 161 12.02 -22.81 -21.91
CA VAL A 161 12.44 -23.46 -23.16
C VAL A 161 11.26 -23.50 -24.13
#